data_1b5b654e1be211991ea8f9cbad89151f
#
_entry.id   1b5b654e1be211991ea8f9cbad89151f
#
_cell.length_a   1.000
_cell.length_b   1.000
_cell.length_c   1.000
_cell.angle_alpha   90.00
_cell.angle_beta   90.00
_cell.angle_gamma   90.00
#
_symmetry.space_group_name_H-M   'P 1'
#
loop_
_entity.id
_entity.type
_entity.pdbx_description
1 polymer ?
#
loop_
_entity_poly.entity_id
_entity_poly.type
_entity_poly.pdbx_seq_one_letter_code
_entity_poly.pdbx_strand_id
1 'polypeptide(L)'
;MTEPSSPLVIEELPSDLRRPILVAAFAGWNDAAESATSAARFLCQRWSARRIAQILPEEFFHFGLTRPEVRIQEGTQTRKIRWPANEFFLSQETSLPRHAIVLAGIEPHLKWQTFCGHILEVARRAQVSTVITLGALLADVPHTRPVRITGVSTDRQLAERLRTTPTRYEGPTGIVGVLNDACRRGGLDVVSLWANVPHYVSEVSNPHAILALVRRVLDYLEWNTDLGELEAGATEFDRQLARILAQKPEVARYIEELERRGAKAEAAEGESPGDLPGSAQLIREVEQFLREHRRESGQN
;
A
#
# COMPACT_ATOMS: atom_id res chain seq x y z
N MET A 1 24.97 -21.62 -15.26
CA MET A 1 23.57 -21.46 -14.80
C MET A 1 22.80 -20.91 -15.98
N THR A 2 21.90 -21.69 -16.58
CA THR A 2 21.02 -21.22 -17.65
C THR A 2 20.06 -20.19 -17.04
N GLU A 3 20.02 -18.99 -17.62
CA GLU A 3 19.02 -17.98 -17.26
C GLU A 3 17.62 -18.59 -17.42
N PRO A 4 16.69 -18.33 -16.49
CA PRO A 4 15.32 -18.79 -16.65
C PRO A 4 14.75 -18.18 -17.92
N SER A 5 14.14 -19.00 -18.76
CA SER A 5 13.55 -18.59 -20.05
C SER A 5 12.37 -17.60 -19.90
N SER A 6 11.90 -17.36 -18.71
CA SER A 6 10.83 -16.42 -18.36
C SER A 6 11.18 -15.66 -17.07
N PRO A 7 10.95 -14.33 -16.99
CA PRO A 7 11.12 -13.59 -15.76
C PRO A 7 10.10 -13.97 -14.67
N LEU A 8 9.01 -14.64 -15.01
CA LEU A 8 8.06 -15.19 -14.03
C LEU A 8 8.50 -16.58 -13.59
N VAL A 9 8.81 -16.72 -12.31
CA VAL A 9 9.14 -17.99 -11.66
C VAL A 9 7.98 -18.38 -10.76
N ILE A 10 7.34 -19.52 -11.02
CA ILE A 10 6.30 -20.11 -10.16
C ILE A 10 6.93 -21.29 -9.45
N GLU A 11 7.00 -21.22 -8.11
CA GLU A 11 7.60 -22.25 -7.26
C GLU A 11 6.61 -23.39 -7.00
N GLU A 12 5.42 -23.01 -6.51
CA GLU A 12 4.34 -23.93 -6.23
C GLU A 12 3.00 -23.20 -6.28
N LEU A 13 2.06 -23.75 -7.03
CA LEU A 13 0.69 -23.22 -7.08
C LEU A 13 -0.28 -24.36 -6.85
N PRO A 14 -0.93 -24.45 -5.65
CA PRO A 14 -1.91 -25.48 -5.36
C PRO A 14 -3.08 -25.45 -6.35
N SER A 15 -3.58 -26.62 -6.72
CA SER A 15 -4.70 -26.76 -7.65
C SER A 15 -6.08 -26.66 -6.99
N ASP A 16 -6.12 -26.70 -5.65
CA ASP A 16 -7.35 -26.75 -4.83
C ASP A 16 -7.73 -25.41 -4.20
N LEU A 17 -7.26 -24.30 -4.78
CA LEU A 17 -7.54 -22.97 -4.27
C LEU A 17 -9.03 -22.63 -4.38
N ARG A 18 -9.61 -22.17 -3.26
CA ARG A 18 -11.03 -21.82 -3.17
C ARG A 18 -11.25 -20.36 -3.55
N ARG A 19 -11.57 -20.08 -4.84
CA ARG A 19 -11.87 -18.74 -5.37
C ARG A 19 -10.95 -17.65 -4.79
N PRO A 20 -9.63 -17.76 -4.94
CA PRO A 20 -8.69 -16.87 -4.30
C PRO A 20 -8.88 -15.42 -4.75
N ILE A 21 -8.49 -14.50 -3.88
CA ILE A 21 -8.29 -13.09 -4.23
C ILE A 21 -6.81 -12.81 -4.39
N LEU A 22 -6.48 -11.77 -5.15
CA LEU A 22 -5.12 -11.22 -5.23
C LEU A 22 -5.12 -9.82 -4.62
N VAL A 23 -4.39 -9.61 -3.54
CA VAL A 23 -4.12 -8.27 -2.97
C VAL A 23 -2.77 -7.82 -3.47
N ALA A 24 -2.67 -6.67 -4.15
CA ALA A 24 -1.44 -6.19 -4.75
C ALA A 24 -1.07 -4.79 -4.24
N ALA A 25 0.19 -4.62 -3.80
CA ALA A 25 0.77 -3.35 -3.38
C ALA A 25 2.21 -3.19 -3.89
N PHE A 26 2.58 -1.98 -4.27
CA PHE A 26 3.90 -1.68 -4.83
C PHE A 26 4.49 -0.45 -4.15
N ALA A 27 5.70 -0.59 -3.61
CA ALA A 27 6.51 0.54 -3.16
C ALA A 27 6.84 1.44 -4.34
N GLY A 28 6.89 2.74 -4.11
CA GLY A 28 7.16 3.75 -5.14
C GLY A 28 6.10 4.84 -5.17
N TRP A 29 5.81 5.36 -6.34
CA TRP A 29 4.92 6.52 -6.52
C TRP A 29 3.49 6.32 -5.97
N ASN A 30 3.01 5.08 -5.92
CA ASN A 30 1.68 4.71 -5.44
C ASN A 30 1.60 4.43 -3.92
N ASP A 31 2.65 4.69 -3.15
CA ASP A 31 2.79 4.20 -1.78
C ASP A 31 3.21 5.30 -0.79
N ALA A 32 2.40 6.33 -0.66
CA ALA A 32 2.66 7.41 0.29
C ALA A 32 2.85 6.87 1.71
N ALA A 33 3.94 7.29 2.37
CA ALA A 33 4.33 6.86 3.72
C ALA A 33 4.39 5.31 3.87
N GLU A 34 4.78 4.60 2.80
CA GLU A 34 4.83 3.12 2.75
C GLU A 34 3.53 2.43 3.22
N SER A 35 2.38 3.11 3.10
CA SER A 35 1.14 2.64 3.71
C SER A 35 0.57 1.41 3.03
N ALA A 36 0.59 1.35 1.70
CA ALA A 36 0.05 0.24 0.93
C ALA A 36 0.92 -1.02 1.06
N THR A 37 2.25 -0.88 0.92
CA THR A 37 3.15 -2.04 1.07
C THR A 37 3.23 -2.53 2.50
N SER A 38 3.14 -1.65 3.51
CA SER A 38 3.07 -2.08 4.91
C SER A 38 1.76 -2.81 5.21
N ALA A 39 0.63 -2.39 4.64
CA ALA A 39 -0.63 -3.13 4.75
C ALA A 39 -0.52 -4.54 4.13
N ALA A 40 0.08 -4.65 2.95
CA ALA A 40 0.32 -5.95 2.31
C ALA A 40 1.25 -6.85 3.13
N ARG A 41 2.35 -6.31 3.69
CA ARG A 41 3.28 -7.04 4.57
C ARG A 41 2.59 -7.52 5.85
N PHE A 42 1.77 -6.66 6.48
CA PHE A 42 0.97 -7.05 7.65
C PHE A 42 0.05 -8.22 7.33
N LEU A 43 -0.67 -8.19 6.21
CA LEU A 43 -1.53 -9.28 5.78
C LEU A 43 -0.73 -10.57 5.53
N CYS A 44 0.46 -10.50 4.91
CA CYS A 44 1.36 -11.64 4.75
C CYS A 44 1.74 -12.27 6.09
N GLN A 45 2.14 -11.46 7.06
CA GLN A 45 2.50 -11.94 8.40
C GLN A 45 1.29 -12.55 9.12
N ARG A 46 0.15 -11.85 9.10
CA ARG A 46 -1.06 -12.28 9.80
C ARG A 46 -1.62 -13.58 9.25
N TRP A 47 -1.47 -13.82 7.96
CA TRP A 47 -1.91 -15.03 7.29
C TRP A 47 -0.83 -16.11 7.18
N SER A 48 0.33 -15.90 7.84
CA SER A 48 1.49 -16.82 7.75
C SER A 48 1.78 -17.22 6.30
N ALA A 49 1.69 -16.22 5.39
CA ALA A 49 1.71 -16.48 3.96
C ALA A 49 3.08 -16.96 3.49
N ARG A 50 3.09 -17.99 2.64
CA ARG A 50 4.32 -18.52 2.03
C ARG A 50 4.46 -18.07 0.58
N ARG A 51 5.68 -17.83 0.14
CA ARG A 51 5.95 -17.46 -1.25
C ARG A 51 5.60 -18.62 -2.19
N ILE A 52 4.95 -18.28 -3.31
CA ILE A 52 4.53 -19.22 -4.34
C ILE A 52 5.05 -18.86 -5.73
N ALA A 53 5.35 -17.59 -5.97
CA ALA A 53 5.89 -17.11 -7.24
C ALA A 53 6.65 -15.79 -7.04
N GLN A 54 7.46 -15.43 -8.05
CA GLN A 54 8.14 -14.14 -8.11
C GLN A 54 8.34 -13.70 -9.56
N ILE A 55 8.38 -12.39 -9.77
CA ILE A 55 8.82 -11.77 -11.02
C ILE A 55 10.26 -11.30 -10.82
N LEU A 56 11.18 -11.85 -11.61
CA LEU A 56 12.60 -11.51 -11.53
C LEU A 56 12.83 -10.07 -12.01
N PRO A 57 13.76 -9.32 -11.39
CA PRO A 57 13.88 -7.88 -11.59
C PRO A 57 14.58 -7.46 -12.88
N GLU A 58 15.39 -8.33 -13.50
CA GLU A 58 16.38 -7.98 -14.52
C GLU A 58 15.80 -7.17 -15.69
N GLU A 59 14.59 -7.51 -16.13
CA GLU A 59 13.95 -6.85 -17.27
C GLU A 59 13.13 -5.61 -16.90
N PHE A 60 12.82 -5.40 -15.62
CA PHE A 60 11.82 -4.45 -15.16
C PHE A 60 12.40 -3.28 -14.39
N PHE A 61 13.64 -3.40 -13.90
CA PHE A 61 14.24 -2.38 -13.04
C PHE A 61 15.50 -1.74 -13.66
N HIS A 62 15.60 -0.45 -13.50
CA HIS A 62 16.85 0.28 -13.72
C HIS A 62 17.62 0.30 -12.39
N PHE A 63 18.62 -0.56 -12.26
CA PHE A 63 19.36 -0.73 -11.00
C PHE A 63 20.18 0.49 -10.56
N GLY A 64 20.32 1.51 -11.39
CA GLY A 64 20.81 2.82 -10.99
C GLY A 64 19.82 3.63 -10.15
N LEU A 65 18.51 3.36 -10.30
CA LEU A 65 17.41 3.99 -9.56
C LEU A 65 16.99 3.14 -8.35
N THR A 66 16.74 1.86 -8.57
CA THR A 66 16.41 0.91 -7.48
C THR A 66 17.56 -0.09 -7.35
N ARG A 67 18.50 0.20 -6.46
CA ARG A 67 19.72 -0.59 -6.30
C ARG A 67 19.46 -1.88 -5.53
N PRO A 68 20.11 -3.00 -5.92
CA PRO A 68 20.24 -4.16 -5.04
C PRO A 68 20.97 -3.79 -3.75
N GLU A 69 20.60 -4.41 -2.65
CA GLU A 69 21.16 -4.17 -1.33
C GLU A 69 22.12 -5.30 -0.91
N VAL A 70 23.21 -4.94 -0.25
CA VAL A 70 24.05 -5.93 0.42
C VAL A 70 23.52 -6.14 1.83
N ARG A 71 23.23 -7.40 2.17
CA ARG A 71 22.85 -7.82 3.52
C ARG A 71 23.89 -8.79 4.07
N ILE A 72 24.25 -8.62 5.34
CA ILE A 72 25.09 -9.58 6.06
C ILE A 72 24.15 -10.66 6.58
N GLN A 73 24.48 -11.92 6.27
CA GLN A 73 23.70 -13.05 6.77
C GLN A 73 23.93 -13.19 8.27
N GLU A 74 22.85 -13.20 9.03
CA GLU A 74 22.87 -13.26 10.48
C GLU A 74 23.71 -14.46 10.98
N GLY A 75 24.54 -14.24 12.01
CA GLY A 75 25.46 -15.27 12.53
C GLY A 75 26.67 -15.58 11.65
N THR A 76 26.88 -14.88 10.53
CA THR A 76 28.01 -15.06 9.63
C THR A 76 28.59 -13.72 9.18
N GLN A 77 29.77 -13.75 8.49
CA GLN A 77 30.29 -12.58 7.77
C GLN A 77 29.95 -12.62 6.27
N THR A 78 29.10 -13.55 5.86
CA THR A 78 28.75 -13.71 4.45
C THR A 78 27.81 -12.62 4.00
N ARG A 79 28.15 -11.97 2.90
CA ARG A 79 27.34 -10.94 2.27
C ARG A 79 26.47 -11.56 1.18
N LYS A 80 25.17 -11.27 1.21
CA LYS A 80 24.23 -11.65 0.15
C LYS A 80 23.68 -10.41 -0.53
N ILE A 81 23.48 -10.48 -1.83
CA ILE A 81 22.78 -9.44 -2.59
C ILE A 81 21.27 -9.70 -2.49
N ARG A 82 20.53 -8.72 -2.01
CA ARG A 82 19.07 -8.69 -2.07
C ARG A 82 18.66 -7.82 -3.25
N TRP A 83 18.04 -8.45 -4.22
CA TRP A 83 17.50 -7.78 -5.41
C TRP A 83 16.13 -7.15 -5.12
N PRO A 84 15.73 -6.09 -5.86
CA PRO A 84 14.34 -5.66 -5.88
C PRO A 84 13.45 -6.85 -6.23
N ALA A 85 12.36 -7.03 -5.50
CA ALA A 85 11.54 -8.22 -5.67
C ALA A 85 10.07 -7.85 -5.83
N ASN A 86 9.37 -8.64 -6.67
CA ASN A 86 7.93 -8.64 -6.79
C ASN A 86 7.48 -10.08 -6.56
N GLU A 87 7.02 -10.36 -5.33
CA GLU A 87 6.80 -11.71 -4.83
C GLU A 87 5.34 -11.94 -4.49
N PHE A 88 4.86 -13.15 -4.80
CA PHE A 88 3.50 -13.59 -4.52
C PHE A 88 3.51 -14.55 -3.34
N PHE A 89 2.67 -14.26 -2.36
CA PHE A 89 2.56 -15.04 -1.12
C PHE A 89 1.13 -15.58 -0.98
N LEU A 90 1.00 -16.89 -0.77
CA LEU A 90 -0.29 -17.54 -0.54
C LEU A 90 -0.55 -17.67 0.97
N SER A 91 -1.73 -17.22 1.42
CA SER A 91 -2.17 -17.37 2.80
C SER A 91 -2.19 -18.82 3.24
N GLN A 92 -1.73 -19.07 4.47
CA GLN A 92 -1.83 -20.38 5.14
C GLN A 92 -2.94 -20.37 6.21
N GLU A 93 -3.65 -19.25 6.37
CA GLU A 93 -4.74 -19.09 7.34
C GLU A 93 -5.97 -19.85 6.84
N THR A 94 -6.32 -20.92 7.52
CA THR A 94 -7.40 -21.83 7.12
C THR A 94 -8.79 -21.32 7.47
N SER A 95 -8.90 -20.36 8.38
CA SER A 95 -10.18 -19.75 8.78
C SER A 95 -10.68 -18.70 7.77
N LEU A 96 -9.84 -18.32 6.79
CA LEU A 96 -10.27 -17.42 5.72
C LEU A 96 -11.41 -18.05 4.89
N PRO A 97 -12.47 -17.31 4.57
CA PRO A 97 -13.58 -17.81 3.75
C PRO A 97 -13.17 -18.19 2.34
N ARG A 98 -12.04 -17.63 1.87
CA ARG A 98 -11.39 -17.93 0.60
C ARG A 98 -9.88 -17.76 0.71
N HIS A 99 -9.11 -18.42 -0.15
CA HIS A 99 -7.67 -18.19 -0.17
C HIS A 99 -7.33 -16.76 -0.59
N ALA A 100 -6.23 -16.24 -0.07
CA ALA A 100 -5.70 -14.94 -0.44
C ALA A 100 -4.26 -15.06 -0.93
N ILE A 101 -3.97 -14.44 -2.06
CA ILE A 101 -2.62 -14.25 -2.57
C ILE A 101 -2.27 -12.78 -2.35
N VAL A 102 -1.09 -12.50 -1.80
CA VAL A 102 -0.59 -11.14 -1.65
C VAL A 102 0.60 -10.95 -2.57
N LEU A 103 0.53 -9.98 -3.46
CA LEU A 103 1.66 -9.49 -4.24
C LEU A 103 2.22 -8.26 -3.51
N ALA A 104 3.38 -8.41 -2.91
CA ALA A 104 4.15 -7.32 -2.32
C ALA A 104 5.38 -7.06 -3.21
N GLY A 105 5.50 -5.84 -3.71
CA GLY A 105 6.52 -5.53 -4.70
C GLY A 105 6.97 -4.09 -4.72
N ILE A 106 7.70 -3.76 -5.77
CA ILE A 106 8.20 -2.42 -6.08
C ILE A 106 7.71 -2.06 -7.48
N GLU A 107 7.29 -0.83 -7.68
CA GLU A 107 6.89 -0.32 -8.98
C GLU A 107 8.02 -0.49 -10.00
N PRO A 108 7.80 -1.22 -11.12
CA PRO A 108 8.84 -1.41 -12.13
C PRO A 108 9.09 -0.11 -12.90
N HIS A 109 10.30 0.06 -13.42
CA HIS A 109 10.64 1.21 -14.27
C HIS A 109 10.30 0.96 -15.74
N LEU A 110 10.30 -0.30 -16.17
CA LEU A 110 10.28 -0.70 -17.57
C LEU A 110 9.22 -1.77 -17.82
N LYS A 111 8.79 -1.91 -19.09
CA LYS A 111 7.97 -3.02 -19.59
C LYS A 111 6.68 -3.27 -18.81
N TRP A 112 5.97 -2.23 -18.40
CA TRP A 112 4.79 -2.31 -17.54
C TRP A 112 3.70 -3.25 -18.06
N GLN A 113 3.47 -3.27 -19.38
CA GLN A 113 2.48 -4.17 -19.97
C GLN A 113 2.88 -5.64 -19.84
N THR A 114 4.16 -5.96 -20.08
CA THR A 114 4.70 -7.31 -19.87
C THR A 114 4.67 -7.71 -18.39
N PHE A 115 5.04 -6.79 -17.50
CA PHE A 115 5.00 -6.98 -16.07
C PHE A 115 3.58 -7.31 -15.58
N CYS A 116 2.57 -6.53 -15.98
CA CYS A 116 1.16 -6.81 -15.69
C CYS A 116 0.70 -8.14 -16.31
N GLY A 117 1.19 -8.49 -17.49
CA GLY A 117 0.94 -9.79 -18.12
C GLY A 117 1.36 -10.98 -17.26
N HIS A 118 2.52 -10.88 -16.57
CA HIS A 118 2.97 -11.91 -15.62
C HIS A 118 2.09 -11.98 -14.38
N ILE A 119 1.60 -10.84 -13.88
CA ILE A 119 0.63 -10.83 -12.76
C ILE A 119 -0.67 -11.52 -13.17
N LEU A 120 -1.19 -11.19 -14.35
CA LEU A 120 -2.38 -11.84 -14.91
C LEU A 120 -2.19 -13.33 -15.14
N GLU A 121 -0.98 -13.77 -15.51
CA GLU A 121 -0.67 -15.21 -15.66
C GLU A 121 -0.78 -15.94 -14.33
N VAL A 122 -0.22 -15.37 -13.24
CA VAL A 122 -0.38 -15.94 -11.88
C VAL A 122 -1.85 -15.95 -11.48
N ALA A 123 -2.56 -14.83 -11.68
CA ALA A 123 -3.99 -14.72 -11.35
C ALA A 123 -4.83 -15.76 -12.07
N ARG A 124 -4.58 -15.97 -13.38
CA ARG A 124 -5.30 -16.97 -14.19
C ARG A 124 -4.99 -18.39 -13.75
N ARG A 125 -3.71 -18.74 -13.53
CA ARG A 125 -3.31 -20.07 -13.06
C ARG A 125 -3.87 -20.39 -11.67
N ALA A 126 -3.91 -19.40 -10.79
CA ALA A 126 -4.51 -19.54 -9.47
C ALA A 126 -6.05 -19.46 -9.48
N GLN A 127 -6.68 -19.18 -10.62
CA GLN A 127 -8.13 -18.94 -10.73
C GLN A 127 -8.61 -17.82 -9.80
N VAL A 128 -7.85 -16.74 -9.71
CA VAL A 128 -8.20 -15.53 -8.93
C VAL A 128 -9.55 -14.99 -9.41
N SER A 129 -10.45 -14.74 -8.46
CA SER A 129 -11.77 -14.19 -8.76
C SER A 129 -11.78 -12.65 -8.76
N THR A 130 -10.96 -12.05 -7.90
CA THR A 130 -10.95 -10.59 -7.72
C THR A 130 -9.53 -10.12 -7.42
N VAL A 131 -9.14 -9.00 -8.00
CA VAL A 131 -7.89 -8.31 -7.71
C VAL A 131 -8.19 -7.07 -6.89
N ILE A 132 -7.57 -6.96 -5.70
CA ILE A 132 -7.64 -5.79 -4.83
C ILE A 132 -6.29 -5.11 -4.90
N THR A 133 -6.22 -3.91 -5.46
CA THR A 133 -4.99 -3.12 -5.46
C THR A 133 -5.01 -2.10 -4.34
N LEU A 134 -3.89 -2.00 -3.62
CA LEU A 134 -3.69 -1.04 -2.55
C LEU A 134 -2.78 0.08 -3.04
N GLY A 135 -3.15 1.30 -2.72
CA GLY A 135 -2.36 2.49 -2.94
C GLY A 135 -2.51 3.47 -1.78
N ALA A 136 -1.61 4.43 -1.74
CA ALA A 136 -1.69 5.56 -0.84
C ALA A 136 -1.22 6.81 -1.56
N LEU A 137 -1.87 7.93 -1.31
CA LEU A 137 -1.53 9.22 -1.91
C LEU A 137 -1.47 10.31 -0.84
N LEU A 138 -0.61 11.28 -1.06
CA LEU A 138 -0.55 12.47 -0.21
C LEU A 138 -1.76 13.37 -0.50
N ALA A 139 -2.39 13.85 0.56
CA ALA A 139 -3.58 14.69 0.47
C ALA A 139 -3.58 15.79 1.53
N ASP A 140 -4.32 16.87 1.24
CA ASP A 140 -4.55 17.98 2.17
C ASP A 140 -5.65 17.62 3.17
N VAL A 141 -5.34 16.61 4.01
CA VAL A 141 -6.25 16.10 5.04
C VAL A 141 -5.59 16.19 6.42
N PRO A 142 -6.34 16.45 7.49
CA PRO A 142 -5.80 16.42 8.83
C PRO A 142 -5.69 14.96 9.34
N HIS A 143 -4.64 14.69 10.14
CA HIS A 143 -4.46 13.39 10.78
C HIS A 143 -5.48 13.08 11.89
N THR A 144 -6.13 14.11 12.41
CA THR A 144 -7.14 14.04 13.47
C THR A 144 -8.47 13.43 13.02
N ARG A 145 -8.66 13.25 11.72
CA ARG A 145 -9.86 12.63 11.15
C ARG A 145 -9.59 11.20 10.68
N PRO A 146 -10.62 10.33 10.66
CA PRO A 146 -10.48 8.99 10.09
C PRO A 146 -9.92 9.06 8.66
N VAL A 147 -8.99 8.13 8.36
CA VAL A 147 -8.40 8.04 7.02
C VAL A 147 -9.48 7.75 6.00
N ARG A 148 -9.61 8.64 5.02
CA ARG A 148 -10.52 8.47 3.90
C ARG A 148 -9.92 7.48 2.92
N ILE A 149 -10.70 6.45 2.56
CA ILE A 149 -10.34 5.52 1.48
C ILE A 149 -11.10 5.95 0.23
N THR A 150 -10.36 6.40 -0.77
CA THR A 150 -10.90 6.59 -2.13
C THR A 150 -10.71 5.32 -2.93
N GLY A 151 -11.55 5.08 -3.93
CA GLY A 151 -11.42 3.87 -4.69
C GLY A 151 -12.35 3.76 -5.88
N VAL A 152 -12.04 2.74 -6.69
CA VAL A 152 -12.84 2.36 -7.86
C VAL A 152 -13.09 0.85 -7.78
N SER A 153 -14.29 0.42 -8.09
CA SER A 153 -14.63 -1.00 -8.25
C SER A 153 -15.33 -1.21 -9.58
N THR A 154 -15.13 -2.37 -10.19
CA THR A 154 -15.93 -2.84 -11.32
C THR A 154 -17.38 -3.16 -10.90
N ASP A 155 -17.59 -3.47 -9.63
CA ASP A 155 -18.89 -3.71 -9.02
C ASP A 155 -19.28 -2.52 -8.12
N ARG A 156 -20.41 -1.86 -8.49
CA ARG A 156 -20.95 -0.71 -7.75
C ARG A 156 -21.42 -1.08 -6.34
N GLN A 157 -22.08 -2.22 -6.18
CA GLN A 157 -22.57 -2.67 -4.87
C GLN A 157 -21.40 -2.94 -3.92
N LEU A 158 -20.29 -3.48 -4.46
CA LEU A 158 -19.07 -3.70 -3.72
C LEU A 158 -18.41 -2.38 -3.29
N ALA A 159 -18.38 -1.38 -4.17
CA ALA A 159 -17.87 -0.05 -3.82
C ALA A 159 -18.67 0.59 -2.67
N GLU A 160 -20.00 0.50 -2.72
CA GLU A 160 -20.90 0.98 -1.66
C GLU A 160 -20.67 0.23 -0.33
N ARG A 161 -20.58 -1.10 -0.37
CA ARG A 161 -20.31 -1.93 0.81
C ARG A 161 -18.97 -1.60 1.46
N LEU A 162 -17.93 -1.39 0.67
CA LEU A 162 -16.59 -1.03 1.15
C LEU A 162 -16.48 0.46 1.53
N ARG A 163 -17.55 1.23 1.39
CA ARG A 163 -17.59 2.66 1.73
C ARG A 163 -16.42 3.44 1.10
N THR A 164 -16.13 3.13 -0.17
CA THR A 164 -15.10 3.87 -0.91
C THR A 164 -15.70 5.14 -1.48
N THR A 165 -14.93 6.24 -1.43
CA THR A 165 -15.31 7.46 -2.13
C THR A 165 -14.87 7.34 -3.58
N PRO A 166 -15.77 7.50 -4.57
CA PRO A 166 -15.39 7.50 -5.98
C PRO A 166 -14.37 8.58 -6.29
N THR A 167 -13.43 8.29 -7.17
CA THR A 167 -12.51 9.28 -7.72
C THR A 167 -12.87 9.62 -9.15
N ARG A 168 -12.69 10.90 -9.53
CA ARG A 168 -12.80 11.39 -10.92
C ARG A 168 -11.43 11.77 -11.47
N TYR A 169 -10.36 11.27 -10.86
CA TYR A 169 -9.02 11.61 -11.27
C TYR A 169 -8.74 11.18 -12.71
N GLU A 170 -8.25 12.12 -13.50
CA GLU A 170 -7.71 11.94 -14.85
C GLU A 170 -6.31 12.54 -14.88
N GLY A 171 -5.30 11.77 -15.28
CA GLY A 171 -3.91 12.24 -15.31
C GLY A 171 -2.89 11.11 -15.35
N PRO A 172 -1.61 11.43 -15.09
CA PRO A 172 -0.55 10.43 -15.02
C PRO A 172 -0.88 9.33 -14.01
N THR A 173 -0.56 8.08 -14.35
CA THR A 173 -0.83 6.93 -13.47
C THR A 173 0.43 6.11 -13.23
N GLY A 174 0.47 5.40 -12.11
CA GLY A 174 1.49 4.42 -11.79
C GLY A 174 1.08 2.99 -12.15
N ILE A 175 1.91 2.03 -11.71
CA ILE A 175 1.71 0.61 -12.01
C ILE A 175 0.36 0.08 -11.52
N VAL A 176 -0.17 0.62 -10.41
CA VAL A 176 -1.49 0.25 -9.86
C VAL A 176 -2.59 0.53 -10.89
N GLY A 177 -2.60 1.71 -11.51
CA GLY A 177 -3.59 2.05 -12.53
C GLY A 177 -3.47 1.19 -13.79
N VAL A 178 -2.24 0.91 -14.23
CA VAL A 178 -1.98 0.04 -15.40
C VAL A 178 -2.41 -1.39 -15.12
N LEU A 179 -2.14 -1.91 -13.90
CA LEU A 179 -2.57 -3.25 -13.48
C LEU A 179 -4.10 -3.34 -13.43
N ASN A 180 -4.78 -2.35 -12.87
CA ASN A 180 -6.24 -2.30 -12.80
C ASN A 180 -6.87 -2.36 -14.20
N ASP A 181 -6.33 -1.59 -15.16
CA ASP A 181 -6.77 -1.63 -16.55
C ASP A 181 -6.51 -3.00 -17.20
N ALA A 182 -5.33 -3.58 -16.98
CA ALA A 182 -4.98 -4.90 -17.51
C ALA A 182 -5.90 -6.01 -16.95
N CYS A 183 -6.18 -5.98 -15.65
CA CYS A 183 -7.08 -6.93 -14.99
C CYS A 183 -8.51 -6.82 -15.53
N ARG A 184 -9.04 -5.60 -15.66
CA ARG A 184 -10.37 -5.36 -16.22
C ARG A 184 -10.49 -5.84 -17.65
N ARG A 185 -9.48 -5.57 -18.50
CA ARG A 185 -9.44 -6.11 -19.87
C ARG A 185 -9.32 -7.63 -19.92
N GLY A 186 -8.68 -8.21 -18.90
CA GLY A 186 -8.59 -9.66 -18.71
C GLY A 186 -9.85 -10.32 -18.14
N GLY A 187 -10.92 -9.56 -17.87
CA GLY A 187 -12.19 -10.08 -17.35
C GLY A 187 -12.19 -10.37 -15.86
N LEU A 188 -11.22 -9.85 -15.10
CA LEU A 188 -11.16 -9.98 -13.65
C LEU A 188 -11.92 -8.83 -12.96
N ASP A 189 -12.60 -9.15 -11.87
CA ASP A 189 -13.12 -8.12 -10.98
C ASP A 189 -11.98 -7.37 -10.30
N VAL A 190 -12.13 -6.05 -10.23
CA VAL A 190 -11.10 -5.16 -9.66
C VAL A 190 -11.69 -4.27 -8.58
N VAL A 191 -10.98 -4.20 -7.46
CA VAL A 191 -11.19 -3.21 -6.40
C VAL A 191 -9.88 -2.46 -6.20
N SER A 192 -9.89 -1.15 -6.38
CA SER A 192 -8.72 -0.30 -6.13
C SER A 192 -8.98 0.55 -4.91
N LEU A 193 -8.13 0.45 -3.89
CA LEU A 193 -8.28 1.13 -2.59
C LEU A 193 -7.09 2.06 -2.37
N TRP A 194 -7.37 3.35 -2.12
CA TRP A 194 -6.35 4.37 -1.93
C TRP A 194 -6.54 5.09 -0.60
N ALA A 195 -5.56 5.01 0.28
CA ALA A 195 -5.55 5.76 1.53
C ALA A 195 -5.05 7.19 1.30
N ASN A 196 -5.79 8.18 1.81
CA ASN A 196 -5.36 9.55 1.81
C ASN A 196 -4.47 9.81 3.04
N VAL A 197 -3.20 10.10 2.81
CA VAL A 197 -2.18 10.33 3.83
C VAL A 197 -1.93 11.82 3.94
N PRO A 198 -1.94 12.41 5.15
CA PRO A 198 -1.59 13.81 5.32
C PRO A 198 -0.19 14.09 4.79
N HIS A 199 -0.05 15.06 3.87
CA HIS A 199 1.22 15.35 3.22
C HIS A 199 2.34 15.80 4.17
N TYR A 200 2.00 16.38 5.35
CA TYR A 200 2.96 16.83 6.36
C TYR A 200 3.53 15.69 7.23
N VAL A 201 3.14 14.43 7.01
CA VAL A 201 3.69 13.24 7.66
C VAL A 201 4.08 12.16 6.65
N SER A 202 4.53 12.57 5.47
CA SER A 202 4.79 11.68 4.32
C SER A 202 6.05 10.82 4.47
N GLU A 203 7.01 11.25 5.27
CA GLU A 203 8.34 10.63 5.40
C GLU A 203 8.41 9.50 6.43
N VAL A 204 7.36 9.30 7.19
CA VAL A 204 7.24 8.22 8.17
C VAL A 204 6.05 7.35 7.87
N SER A 205 6.16 6.06 8.19
CA SER A 205 5.05 5.12 8.06
C SER A 205 3.82 5.64 8.80
N ASN A 206 2.64 5.58 8.15
CA ASN A 206 1.39 6.07 8.72
C ASN A 206 0.50 4.90 9.19
N PRO A 207 0.48 4.56 10.50
CA PRO A 207 -0.27 3.42 11.01
C PRO A 207 -1.78 3.52 10.79
N HIS A 208 -2.35 4.74 10.79
CA HIS A 208 -3.78 4.94 10.51
C HIS A 208 -4.13 4.57 9.06
N ALA A 209 -3.28 4.95 8.09
CA ALA A 209 -3.47 4.60 6.69
C ALA A 209 -3.33 3.09 6.47
N ILE A 210 -2.33 2.45 7.10
CA ILE A 210 -2.14 1.01 7.07
C ILE A 210 -3.38 0.30 7.63
N LEU A 211 -3.82 0.69 8.83
CA LEU A 211 -4.99 0.12 9.49
C LEU A 211 -6.26 0.28 8.65
N ALA A 212 -6.45 1.44 8.03
CA ALA A 212 -7.60 1.70 7.18
C ALA A 212 -7.61 0.79 5.93
N LEU A 213 -6.47 0.60 5.25
CA LEU A 213 -6.36 -0.32 4.11
C LEU A 213 -6.59 -1.77 4.51
N VAL A 214 -5.95 -2.22 5.60
CA VAL A 214 -6.13 -3.58 6.12
C VAL A 214 -7.60 -3.85 6.44
N ARG A 215 -8.27 -2.95 7.16
CA ARG A 215 -9.71 -3.08 7.47
C ARG A 215 -10.56 -3.23 6.21
N ARG A 216 -10.30 -2.48 5.14
CA ARG A 216 -11.05 -2.61 3.88
C ARG A 216 -10.85 -3.97 3.20
N VAL A 217 -9.64 -4.53 3.25
CA VAL A 217 -9.40 -5.90 2.74
C VAL A 217 -10.14 -6.93 3.60
N LEU A 218 -10.15 -6.77 4.92
CA LEU A 218 -10.86 -7.66 5.83
C LEU A 218 -12.38 -7.54 5.67
N ASP A 219 -12.92 -6.33 5.50
CA ASP A 219 -14.33 -6.07 5.20
C ASP A 219 -14.74 -6.76 3.87
N TYR A 220 -13.86 -6.71 2.85
CA TYR A 220 -14.09 -7.45 1.60
C TYR A 220 -14.20 -8.95 1.80
N LEU A 221 -13.31 -9.50 2.64
CA LEU A 221 -13.27 -10.93 2.96
C LEU A 221 -14.36 -11.35 3.95
N GLU A 222 -15.06 -10.40 4.60
CA GLU A 222 -16.00 -10.66 5.70
C GLU A 222 -15.32 -11.48 6.81
N TRP A 223 -14.07 -11.17 7.08
CA TRP A 223 -13.21 -11.87 8.03
C TRP A 223 -12.65 -10.91 9.08
N ASN A 224 -12.69 -11.34 10.32
CA ASN A 224 -12.17 -10.57 11.46
C ASN A 224 -10.90 -11.21 12.01
N THR A 225 -9.95 -10.36 12.35
CA THR A 225 -8.71 -10.75 13.03
C THR A 225 -8.32 -9.69 14.05
N ASP A 226 -7.42 -10.06 14.94
CA ASP A 226 -6.82 -9.11 15.86
C ASP A 226 -5.94 -8.09 15.13
N LEU A 227 -6.23 -6.82 15.33
CA LEU A 227 -5.52 -5.65 14.79
C LEU A 227 -4.82 -4.84 15.89
N GLY A 228 -4.73 -5.37 17.11
CA GLY A 228 -4.22 -4.65 18.30
C GLY A 228 -2.83 -4.06 18.10
N GLU A 229 -1.95 -4.72 17.34
CA GLU A 229 -0.62 -4.19 17.00
C GLU A 229 -0.73 -2.90 16.16
N LEU A 230 -1.56 -2.88 15.11
CA LEU A 230 -1.78 -1.69 14.28
C LEU A 230 -2.48 -0.58 15.05
N GLU A 231 -3.44 -0.92 15.90
CA GLU A 231 -4.18 0.05 16.74
C GLU A 231 -3.27 0.67 17.80
N ALA A 232 -2.38 -0.12 18.41
CA ALA A 232 -1.37 0.38 19.34
C ALA A 232 -0.38 1.29 18.62
N GLY A 233 0.07 0.92 17.41
CA GLY A 233 0.93 1.74 16.57
C GLY A 233 0.28 3.07 16.20
N ALA A 234 -1.02 3.08 15.86
CA ALA A 234 -1.78 4.29 15.57
C ALA A 234 -1.87 5.21 16.81
N THR A 235 -2.13 4.63 17.97
CA THR A 235 -2.19 5.38 19.25
C THR A 235 -0.85 6.03 19.60
N GLU A 236 0.26 5.31 19.38
CA GLU A 236 1.61 5.85 19.63
C GLU A 236 1.95 6.96 18.63
N PHE A 237 1.58 6.79 17.38
CA PHE A 237 1.74 7.81 16.34
C PHE A 237 1.00 9.12 16.72
N ASP A 238 -0.25 9.03 17.17
CA ASP A 238 -1.02 10.20 17.64
C ASP A 238 -0.34 10.88 18.82
N ARG A 239 0.20 10.12 19.76
CA ARG A 239 0.93 10.65 20.92
C ARG A 239 2.21 11.39 20.51
N GLN A 240 2.93 10.89 19.51
CA GLN A 240 4.11 11.55 18.97
C GLN A 240 3.75 12.87 18.27
N LEU A 241 2.70 12.85 17.43
CA LEU A 241 2.21 14.07 16.77
C LEU A 241 1.74 15.11 17.78
N ALA A 242 0.99 14.72 18.82
CA ALA A 242 0.55 15.63 19.85
C ALA A 242 1.72 16.34 20.56
N ARG A 243 2.84 15.64 20.81
CA ARG A 243 4.05 16.25 21.37
C ARG A 243 4.67 17.31 20.45
N ILE A 244 4.68 17.04 19.14
CA ILE A 244 5.19 17.99 18.13
C ILE A 244 4.31 19.24 18.10
N LEU A 245 2.98 19.04 18.05
CA LEU A 245 2.02 20.13 17.99
C LEU A 245 2.09 21.04 19.22
N ALA A 246 2.35 20.48 20.39
CA ALA A 246 2.55 21.25 21.62
C ALA A 246 3.79 22.17 21.56
N GLN A 247 4.79 21.83 20.78
CA GLN A 247 6.04 22.59 20.63
C GLN A 247 6.04 23.54 19.42
N LYS A 248 5.11 23.37 18.46
CA LYS A 248 5.05 24.10 17.18
C LYS A 248 3.64 24.65 16.91
N PRO A 249 3.30 25.80 17.51
CA PRO A 249 1.96 26.39 17.37
C PRO A 249 1.56 26.74 15.93
N GLU A 250 2.53 27.00 15.05
CA GLU A 250 2.30 27.23 13.61
C GLU A 250 1.79 25.98 12.89
N VAL A 251 2.30 24.79 13.25
CA VAL A 251 1.83 23.52 12.71
C VAL A 251 0.41 23.22 13.20
N ALA A 252 0.14 23.46 14.48
CA ALA A 252 -1.20 23.30 15.05
C ALA A 252 -2.24 24.15 14.29
N ARG A 253 -1.95 25.43 14.06
CA ARG A 253 -2.82 26.34 13.28
C ARG A 253 -3.04 25.87 11.84
N TYR A 254 -2.00 25.31 11.22
CA TYR A 254 -2.13 24.75 9.88
C TYR A 254 -3.09 23.54 9.86
N ILE A 255 -3.01 22.66 10.84
CA ILE A 255 -3.91 21.50 10.96
C ILE A 255 -5.35 21.93 11.23
N GLU A 256 -5.57 22.92 12.10
CA GLU A 256 -6.90 23.52 12.32
C GLU A 256 -7.51 24.09 11.03
N GLU A 257 -6.69 24.71 10.16
CA GLU A 257 -7.15 25.19 8.86
C GLU A 257 -7.53 24.03 7.93
N LEU A 258 -6.75 22.91 7.91
CA LEU A 258 -7.11 21.71 7.15
C LEU A 258 -8.43 21.10 7.66
N GLU A 259 -8.64 21.05 8.98
CA GLU A 259 -9.89 20.59 9.59
C GLU A 259 -11.09 21.43 9.15
N ARG A 260 -10.95 22.75 9.19
CA ARG A 260 -11.99 23.70 8.79
C ARG A 260 -12.33 23.56 7.30
N ARG A 261 -11.32 23.36 6.43
CA ARG A 261 -11.53 23.14 5.00
C ARG A 261 -12.19 21.80 4.73
N GLY A 262 -11.73 20.73 5.38
CA GLY A 262 -12.32 19.42 5.28
C GLY A 262 -13.81 19.41 5.68
N ALA A 263 -14.17 20.12 6.76
CA ALA A 263 -15.56 20.27 7.18
C ALA A 263 -16.42 21.03 6.14
N LYS A 264 -15.87 22.05 5.49
CA LYS A 264 -16.56 22.78 4.42
C LYS A 264 -16.73 21.95 3.15
N ALA A 265 -15.70 21.17 2.77
CA ALA A 265 -15.76 20.31 1.60
C ALA A 265 -16.77 19.16 1.77
N GLU A 266 -16.86 18.57 2.97
CA GLU A 266 -17.89 17.57 3.30
C GLU A 266 -19.31 18.15 3.25
N ALA A 267 -19.46 19.44 3.65
CA ALA A 267 -20.76 20.13 3.59
C ALA A 267 -21.15 20.54 2.16
N ALA A 268 -20.19 20.69 1.25
CA ALA A 268 -20.40 21.21 -0.11
C ALA A 268 -20.50 20.13 -1.19
N GLU A 269 -20.33 18.83 -0.87
CA GLU A 269 -20.33 17.69 -1.81
C GLU A 269 -19.79 18.05 -3.20
N GLY A 270 -18.48 18.20 -3.40
CA GLY A 270 -17.98 18.25 -4.76
C GLY A 270 -16.68 18.97 -5.12
N GLU A 271 -16.00 19.68 -4.26
CA GLU A 271 -14.77 20.40 -4.64
C GLU A 271 -13.50 19.86 -3.97
N SER A 272 -12.48 19.57 -4.80
CA SER A 272 -11.13 19.29 -4.30
C SER A 272 -10.48 20.57 -3.79
N PRO A 273 -9.86 20.59 -2.60
CA PRO A 273 -9.15 21.75 -2.09
C PRO A 273 -7.88 22.05 -2.89
N GLY A 274 -7.65 23.30 -3.23
CA GLY A 274 -6.41 23.76 -3.88
C GLY A 274 -5.25 23.91 -2.88
N ASP A 275 -4.01 23.93 -3.42
CA ASP A 275 -2.75 24.07 -2.68
C ASP A 275 -2.70 25.28 -1.73
N LEU A 276 -2.09 25.08 -0.54
CA LEU A 276 -1.83 26.15 0.43
C LEU A 276 -0.45 26.80 0.21
N PRO A 277 -0.33 28.11 0.10
CA PRO A 277 0.97 28.78 0.08
C PRO A 277 1.69 28.65 1.44
N GLY A 278 2.96 28.23 1.43
CA GLY A 278 3.83 28.21 2.62
C GLY A 278 3.96 26.87 3.37
N SER A 279 3.32 25.80 2.91
CA SER A 279 3.33 24.50 3.56
C SER A 279 4.69 23.75 3.54
N ALA A 280 5.53 23.99 2.54
CA ALA A 280 6.75 23.20 2.28
C ALA A 280 7.83 23.28 3.40
N GLN A 281 7.90 24.37 4.16
CA GLN A 281 8.85 24.50 5.27
C GLN A 281 8.31 23.77 6.51
N LEU A 282 7.04 23.93 6.82
CA LEU A 282 6.35 23.25 7.92
C LEU A 282 6.38 21.74 7.78
N ILE A 283 6.17 21.24 6.55
CA ILE A 283 6.26 19.82 6.21
C ILE A 283 7.63 19.28 6.57
N ARG A 284 8.71 19.92 6.10
CA ARG A 284 10.10 19.48 6.39
C ARG A 284 10.42 19.43 7.89
N GLU A 285 9.92 20.37 8.67
CA GLU A 285 10.17 20.41 10.11
C GLU A 285 9.47 19.30 10.89
N VAL A 286 8.24 18.95 10.52
CA VAL A 286 7.50 17.83 11.11
C VAL A 286 8.15 16.51 10.73
N GLU A 287 8.52 16.34 9.47
CA GLU A 287 9.17 15.13 8.95
C GLU A 287 10.54 14.89 9.60
N GLN A 288 11.35 15.94 9.74
CA GLN A 288 12.66 15.83 10.38
C GLN A 288 12.53 15.37 11.84
N PHE A 289 11.61 15.94 12.59
CA PHE A 289 11.38 15.59 13.99
C PHE A 289 10.92 14.12 14.13
N LEU A 290 9.99 13.68 13.29
CA LEU A 290 9.50 12.28 13.30
C LEU A 290 10.61 11.29 12.97
N ARG A 291 11.53 11.63 12.05
CA ARG A 291 12.71 10.80 11.72
C ARG A 291 13.70 10.69 12.89
N GLU A 292 13.98 11.80 13.58
CA GLU A 292 14.89 11.84 14.71
C GLU A 292 14.41 10.95 15.85
N HIS A 293 13.13 11.04 16.21
CA HIS A 293 12.54 10.22 17.27
C HIS A 293 12.42 8.74 16.93
N ARG A 294 12.25 8.38 15.66
CA ARG A 294 12.24 6.97 15.22
C ARG A 294 13.62 6.32 15.38
N ARG A 295 14.70 7.08 15.15
CA ARG A 295 16.09 6.61 15.39
C ARG A 295 16.38 6.38 16.86
N GLU A 296 15.83 7.20 17.75
CA GLU A 296 15.98 7.05 19.19
C GLU A 296 15.19 5.89 19.79
N SER A 297 14.05 5.53 19.21
CA SER A 297 13.20 4.42 19.66
C SER A 297 13.57 3.04 19.12
N GLY A 298 14.64 2.92 18.31
CA GLY A 298 15.21 1.63 17.88
C GLY A 298 14.34 0.79 16.94
N GLN A 299 13.33 1.38 16.32
CA GLN A 299 12.52 0.71 15.30
C GLN A 299 13.16 0.94 13.91
N ASN A 300 13.98 -0.02 13.49
CA ASN A 300 14.47 -0.16 12.12
C ASN A 300 13.55 -1.06 11.32
#